data_a48b4f59596fc96d3a4040a79d5e4ff7
#
_entry.id   a48b4f59596fc96d3a4040a79d5e4ff7
#
_cell.length_a   1.000
_cell.length_b   1.000
_cell.length_c   1.000
_cell.angle_alpha   90.00
_cell.angle_beta   90.00
_cell.angle_gamma   90.00
#
_symmetry.space_group_name_H-M   'P 1'
#
loop_
_entity.id
_entity.type
_entity.pdbx_description
1 polymer ?
#
loop_
_entity_poly.entity_id
_entity_poly.type
_entity_poly.pdbx_seq_one_letter_code
_entity_poly.pdbx_strand_id
1 'polypeptide(L)'
;MIEKNWLDLKKPDEMEIKVSEYNPSQAVVAVGPFERGFGVTIGNALRRVLLSSLQGAAVTSAQIQGVVHEFSSVPGVREDVTDLVLNLKGVAVRMGEEGPKRLRLNVEGPATVTAGMITETANVDIMNPDHVLCHLDKGAKLAMELTVDTGKGYVPASVHRSEDSPIGLIPIDAIFSPVLQVAYKVENARVGQITDYDKLLLTIETDGSITPEDAVAYAARILQEQLQTFINFEEPKGEPAPTEPELPFSRNLLRKVDELELSVRSANCLKNDNIVYIGDLVLKTEHEMLRTPNFGRKSLNEIKEVLKGMNLELGMDITNWPPENVEELARRLDEPF
;
A
#
# COMPACT_ATOMS: atom_id res chain seq x y z
N MET A 1 11.63 -34.82 -4.20
CA MET A 1 10.51 -34.46 -5.09
C MET A 1 9.39 -33.78 -4.32
N ILE A 2 8.84 -34.34 -3.24
CA ILE A 2 7.73 -33.73 -2.49
C ILE A 2 8.16 -32.41 -1.82
N GLU A 3 9.39 -32.31 -1.36
CA GLU A 3 9.97 -31.19 -0.62
C GLU A 3 10.09 -29.86 -1.39
N LYS A 4 9.89 -29.87 -2.70
CA LYS A 4 9.96 -28.68 -3.56
C LYS A 4 8.72 -28.46 -4.42
N ASN A 5 7.63 -29.20 -4.12
CA ASN A 5 6.42 -29.18 -4.94
C ASN A 5 5.82 -27.78 -5.13
N TRP A 6 5.89 -26.92 -4.11
CA TRP A 6 5.37 -25.54 -4.19
C TRP A 6 6.17 -24.63 -5.12
N LEU A 7 7.40 -24.99 -5.50
CA LEU A 7 8.21 -24.20 -6.43
C LEU A 7 7.75 -24.38 -7.88
N ASP A 8 7.19 -25.58 -8.19
CA ASP A 8 6.72 -25.94 -9.54
C ASP A 8 5.31 -25.38 -9.81
N LEU A 9 4.59 -24.91 -8.76
CA LEU A 9 3.26 -24.34 -8.91
C LEU A 9 3.31 -23.00 -9.64
N LYS A 10 2.43 -22.83 -10.62
CA LYS A 10 2.29 -21.54 -11.31
C LYS A 10 1.79 -20.49 -10.33
N LYS A 11 2.60 -19.47 -10.14
CA LYS A 11 2.26 -18.30 -9.32
C LYS A 11 1.52 -17.28 -10.16
N PRO A 12 0.60 -16.51 -9.56
CA PRO A 12 -0.02 -15.39 -10.27
C PRO A 12 1.03 -14.34 -10.63
N ASP A 13 1.04 -13.96 -11.90
CA ASP A 13 2.02 -13.00 -12.42
C ASP A 13 1.40 -11.59 -12.52
N GLU A 14 0.07 -11.49 -12.59
CA GLU A 14 -0.66 -10.26 -12.84
C GLU A 14 -1.74 -10.04 -11.79
N MET A 15 -1.77 -8.82 -11.23
CA MET A 15 -2.87 -8.32 -10.42
C MET A 15 -3.36 -7.01 -11.05
N GLU A 16 -4.58 -7.01 -11.55
CA GLU A 16 -5.23 -5.85 -12.15
C GLU A 16 -6.33 -5.35 -11.21
N ILE A 17 -6.29 -4.07 -10.86
CA ILE A 17 -7.28 -3.43 -10.01
C ILE A 17 -8.07 -2.43 -10.85
N LYS A 18 -9.38 -2.63 -10.94
CA LYS A 18 -10.31 -1.73 -11.62
C LYS A 18 -11.23 -1.09 -10.59
N VAL A 19 -10.94 0.15 -10.23
CA VAL A 19 -11.82 0.96 -9.39
C VAL A 19 -13.03 1.37 -10.20
N SER A 20 -14.22 1.35 -9.60
CA SER A 20 -15.45 1.80 -10.23
C SER A 20 -15.40 3.31 -10.51
N GLU A 21 -15.78 3.73 -11.73
CA GLU A 21 -15.84 5.15 -12.10
C GLU A 21 -16.89 5.93 -11.29
N TYR A 22 -17.90 5.24 -10.77
CA TYR A 22 -19.02 5.85 -10.03
C TYR A 22 -18.84 5.83 -8.52
N ASN A 23 -18.06 4.88 -8.00
CA ASN A 23 -17.85 4.72 -6.56
C ASN A 23 -16.39 4.33 -6.28
N PRO A 24 -15.57 5.25 -5.76
CA PRO A 24 -14.15 4.98 -5.45
C PRO A 24 -13.97 3.94 -4.34
N SER A 25 -15.01 3.70 -3.54
CA SER A 25 -15.01 2.66 -2.49
C SER A 25 -15.29 1.26 -3.04
N GLN A 26 -15.55 1.12 -4.35
CA GLN A 26 -15.80 -0.16 -4.99
C GLN A 26 -14.73 -0.47 -6.04
N ALA A 27 -14.16 -1.67 -5.99
CA ALA A 27 -13.20 -2.13 -6.98
C ALA A 27 -13.38 -3.61 -7.31
N VAL A 28 -12.92 -3.97 -8.51
CA VAL A 28 -12.76 -5.36 -8.95
C VAL A 28 -11.27 -5.65 -9.06
N VAL A 29 -10.81 -6.59 -8.25
CA VAL A 29 -9.43 -7.08 -8.26
C VAL A 29 -9.39 -8.39 -9.04
N ALA A 30 -8.66 -8.40 -10.14
CA ALA A 30 -8.46 -9.57 -10.99
C ALA A 30 -7.04 -10.10 -10.78
N VAL A 31 -6.91 -11.35 -10.39
CA VAL A 31 -5.63 -12.00 -10.08
C VAL A 31 -5.54 -13.34 -10.79
N GLY A 32 -4.42 -13.63 -11.41
CA GLY A 32 -4.16 -14.90 -12.07
C GLY A 32 -2.85 -14.91 -12.87
N PRO A 33 -2.51 -16.02 -13.50
CA PRO A 33 -3.19 -17.32 -13.46
C PRO A 33 -2.86 -18.13 -12.19
N PHE A 34 -3.81 -18.86 -11.66
CA PHE A 34 -3.63 -19.85 -10.60
C PHE A 34 -3.82 -21.23 -11.19
N GLU A 35 -3.24 -22.25 -10.55
CA GLU A 35 -3.60 -23.61 -10.87
C GLU A 35 -5.06 -23.92 -10.49
N ARG A 36 -5.66 -24.85 -11.21
CA ARG A 36 -7.06 -25.23 -11.06
C ARG A 36 -7.44 -25.53 -9.62
N GLY A 37 -8.48 -24.84 -9.14
CA GLY A 37 -9.03 -24.97 -7.77
C GLY A 37 -8.48 -23.95 -6.78
N PHE A 38 -7.29 -23.36 -7.03
CA PHE A 38 -6.75 -22.35 -6.12
C PHE A 38 -7.56 -21.05 -6.16
N GLY A 39 -8.16 -20.68 -7.28
CA GLY A 39 -9.02 -19.50 -7.38
C GLY A 39 -10.17 -19.53 -6.38
N VAL A 40 -10.85 -20.66 -6.22
CA VAL A 40 -11.94 -20.84 -5.24
C VAL A 40 -11.40 -20.82 -3.81
N THR A 41 -10.31 -21.52 -3.55
CA THR A 41 -9.71 -21.62 -2.21
C THR A 41 -9.27 -20.25 -1.70
N ILE A 42 -8.49 -19.51 -2.51
CA ILE A 42 -7.98 -18.18 -2.16
C ILE A 42 -9.12 -17.17 -2.11
N GLY A 43 -10.03 -17.17 -3.08
CA GLY A 43 -11.16 -16.26 -3.14
C GLY A 43 -12.07 -16.38 -1.91
N ASN A 44 -12.39 -17.60 -1.48
CA ASN A 44 -13.18 -17.82 -0.28
C ASN A 44 -12.42 -17.42 1.00
N ALA A 45 -11.13 -17.75 1.09
CA ALA A 45 -10.31 -17.38 2.24
C ALA A 45 -10.20 -15.85 2.39
N LEU A 46 -9.87 -15.14 1.30
CA LEU A 46 -9.80 -13.68 1.29
C LEU A 46 -11.15 -13.04 1.62
N ARG A 47 -12.24 -13.52 1.02
CA ARG A 47 -13.59 -13.03 1.32
C ARG A 47 -13.89 -13.11 2.82
N ARG A 48 -13.59 -14.24 3.45
CA ARG A 48 -13.84 -14.41 4.89
C ARG A 48 -13.03 -13.47 5.75
N VAL A 49 -11.73 -13.32 5.45
CA VAL A 49 -10.84 -12.45 6.21
C VAL A 49 -11.19 -10.98 6.02
N LEU A 50 -11.54 -10.56 4.80
CA LEU A 50 -11.99 -9.20 4.50
C LEU A 50 -13.22 -8.79 5.32
N LEU A 51 -14.21 -9.71 5.48
CA LEU A 51 -15.45 -9.41 6.20
C LEU A 51 -15.32 -9.52 7.73
N SER A 52 -14.32 -10.24 8.27
CA SER A 52 -14.29 -10.57 9.70
C SER A 52 -13.07 -10.06 10.45
N SER A 53 -11.95 -9.82 9.78
CA SER A 53 -10.66 -9.69 10.48
C SER A 53 -9.98 -8.34 10.32
N LEU A 54 -10.47 -7.51 9.41
CA LEU A 54 -9.96 -6.15 9.27
C LEU A 54 -10.40 -5.28 10.45
N GLN A 55 -9.49 -4.43 10.90
CA GLN A 55 -9.75 -3.46 11.93
C GLN A 55 -10.37 -2.20 11.32
N GLY A 56 -11.39 -1.66 11.98
CA GLY A 56 -12.01 -0.40 11.63
C GLY A 56 -12.44 0.37 12.88
N ALA A 57 -13.22 1.42 12.68
CA ALA A 57 -13.76 2.25 13.76
C ALA A 57 -15.26 2.38 13.61
N ALA A 58 -15.96 2.50 14.75
CA ALA A 58 -17.41 2.67 14.76
C ALA A 58 -17.87 3.44 16.00
N VAL A 59 -19.09 3.97 15.94
CA VAL A 59 -19.77 4.57 17.10
C VAL A 59 -20.20 3.45 18.04
N THR A 60 -19.72 3.47 19.29
CA THR A 60 -19.99 2.46 20.32
C THR A 60 -21.03 2.88 21.33
N SER A 61 -21.20 4.19 21.55
CA SER A 61 -22.22 4.72 22.44
C SER A 61 -22.60 6.16 22.07
N ALA A 62 -23.82 6.55 22.45
CA ALA A 62 -24.30 7.91 22.33
C ALA A 62 -24.91 8.38 23.68
N GLN A 63 -24.68 9.63 24.02
CA GLN A 63 -25.34 10.30 25.12
C GLN A 63 -26.07 11.54 24.59
N ILE A 64 -27.37 11.55 24.66
CA ILE A 64 -28.23 12.62 24.13
C ILE A 64 -28.78 13.43 25.30
N GLN A 65 -28.68 14.76 25.22
CA GLN A 65 -29.16 15.63 26.29
C GLN A 65 -30.68 15.50 26.45
N GLY A 66 -31.13 15.21 27.68
CA GLY A 66 -32.55 15.04 28.00
C GLY A 66 -33.13 13.65 27.70
N VAL A 67 -32.31 12.71 27.27
CA VAL A 67 -32.70 11.31 26.98
C VAL A 67 -32.07 10.38 28.02
N VAL A 68 -32.88 9.45 28.55
CA VAL A 68 -32.43 8.50 29.57
C VAL A 68 -32.29 7.07 29.03
N HIS A 69 -33.05 6.72 28.00
CA HIS A 69 -33.04 5.40 27.36
C HIS A 69 -33.42 5.48 25.88
N GLU A 70 -33.13 4.44 25.13
CA GLU A 70 -33.31 4.35 23.69
C GLU A 70 -34.78 4.41 23.21
N PHE A 71 -35.73 4.10 24.07
CA PHE A 71 -37.18 4.10 23.74
C PHE A 71 -37.86 5.44 24.06
N SER A 72 -37.11 6.52 24.02
CA SER A 72 -37.63 7.87 24.25
C SER A 72 -37.67 8.68 22.95
N SER A 73 -38.32 9.85 23.02
CA SER A 73 -38.32 10.82 21.91
C SER A 73 -37.68 12.13 22.38
N VAL A 74 -37.08 12.85 21.42
CA VAL A 74 -36.51 14.18 21.66
C VAL A 74 -37.50 15.23 21.16
N PRO A 75 -37.92 16.20 21.95
CA PRO A 75 -38.87 17.24 21.53
C PRO A 75 -38.34 18.00 20.30
N GLY A 76 -39.15 18.03 19.21
CA GLY A 76 -38.83 18.74 18.00
C GLY A 76 -37.87 17.99 17.05
N VAL A 77 -37.55 16.74 17.34
CA VAL A 77 -36.90 15.80 16.40
C VAL A 77 -37.97 14.90 15.83
N ARG A 78 -37.95 14.66 14.52
CA ARG A 78 -38.97 13.84 13.86
C ARG A 78 -38.79 12.36 14.12
N GLU A 79 -37.54 11.92 14.09
CA GLU A 79 -37.14 10.54 14.37
C GLU A 79 -37.12 10.31 15.89
N ASP A 80 -37.45 9.11 16.30
CA ASP A 80 -37.26 8.70 17.69
C ASP A 80 -35.78 8.36 17.96
N VAL A 81 -35.44 8.13 19.21
CA VAL A 81 -34.06 7.82 19.59
C VAL A 81 -33.59 6.50 19.01
N THR A 82 -34.49 5.54 18.81
CA THR A 82 -34.17 4.26 18.20
C THR A 82 -33.75 4.44 16.74
N ASP A 83 -34.50 5.24 15.95
CA ASP A 83 -34.17 5.57 14.56
C ASP A 83 -32.85 6.35 14.50
N LEU A 84 -32.64 7.29 15.42
CA LEU A 84 -31.38 8.04 15.51
C LEU A 84 -30.18 7.10 15.76
N VAL A 85 -30.32 6.13 16.67
CA VAL A 85 -29.27 5.11 16.93
C VAL A 85 -29.02 4.25 15.70
N LEU A 86 -30.07 3.86 14.97
CA LEU A 86 -29.90 3.10 13.71
C LEU A 86 -29.15 3.91 12.66
N ASN A 87 -29.44 5.21 12.54
CA ASN A 87 -28.74 6.09 11.62
C ASN A 87 -27.27 6.31 12.07
N LEU A 88 -26.99 6.40 13.36
CA LEU A 88 -25.63 6.51 13.89
C LEU A 88 -24.76 5.29 13.57
N LYS A 89 -25.34 4.09 13.49
CA LYS A 89 -24.63 2.87 13.03
C LYS A 89 -24.13 2.98 11.60
N GLY A 90 -24.78 3.80 10.76
CA GLY A 90 -24.40 4.03 9.37
C GLY A 90 -23.28 5.05 9.19
N VAL A 91 -22.80 5.69 10.24
CA VAL A 91 -21.70 6.66 10.15
C VAL A 91 -20.39 5.94 9.96
N ALA A 92 -19.74 6.18 8.82
CA ALA A 92 -18.43 5.65 8.51
C ALA A 92 -17.35 6.54 9.13
N VAL A 93 -16.54 5.97 10.02
CA VAL A 93 -15.51 6.69 10.77
C VAL A 93 -14.15 6.11 10.48
N ARG A 94 -13.16 6.97 10.25
CA ARG A 94 -11.74 6.60 10.17
C ARG A 94 -11.00 7.19 11.37
N MET A 95 -10.27 6.35 12.09
CA MET A 95 -9.43 6.76 13.23
C MET A 95 -7.97 6.52 12.95
N GLY A 96 -7.12 7.50 13.21
CA GLY A 96 -5.66 7.39 13.09
C GLY A 96 -4.96 6.83 14.33
N GLU A 97 -5.66 6.74 15.45
CA GLU A 97 -5.13 6.25 16.73
C GLU A 97 -6.11 5.29 17.39
N GLU A 98 -5.61 4.31 18.10
CA GLU A 98 -6.41 3.34 18.87
C GLU A 98 -6.97 3.98 20.14
N GLY A 99 -8.11 3.43 20.60
CA GLY A 99 -8.77 3.79 21.85
C GLY A 99 -9.95 4.74 21.66
N PRO A 100 -10.80 4.85 22.71
CA PRO A 100 -12.06 5.58 22.63
C PRO A 100 -11.82 7.09 22.48
N LYS A 101 -12.51 7.70 21.51
CA LYS A 101 -12.55 9.15 21.28
C LYS A 101 -13.98 9.66 21.45
N ARG A 102 -14.13 10.90 21.92
CA ARG A 102 -15.43 11.53 22.06
C ARG A 102 -15.64 12.60 21.00
N LEU A 103 -16.76 12.51 20.32
CA LEU A 103 -17.22 13.46 19.32
C LEU A 103 -18.45 14.19 19.87
N ARG A 104 -18.70 15.42 19.42
CA ARG A 104 -19.85 16.21 19.83
C ARG A 104 -20.64 16.68 18.64
N LEU A 105 -21.96 16.64 18.80
CA LEU A 105 -22.91 17.21 17.85
C LEU A 105 -23.81 18.18 18.56
N ASN A 106 -23.83 19.45 18.11
CA ASN A 106 -24.72 20.48 18.64
C ASN A 106 -25.34 21.21 17.45
N VAL A 107 -26.65 21.03 17.26
CA VAL A 107 -27.40 21.63 16.14
C VAL A 107 -28.70 22.26 16.65
N GLU A 108 -29.02 23.42 16.09
CA GLU A 108 -30.29 24.11 16.31
C GLU A 108 -31.13 24.07 15.03
N GLY A 109 -32.43 23.73 15.17
CA GLY A 109 -33.38 23.65 14.08
C GLY A 109 -33.92 25.01 13.61
N PRO A 110 -34.51 25.07 12.40
CA PRO A 110 -34.83 23.92 11.56
C PRO A 110 -33.62 23.48 10.73
N ALA A 111 -33.29 22.19 10.77
CA ALA A 111 -32.15 21.64 10.03
C ALA A 111 -32.31 20.13 9.73
N THR A 112 -31.76 19.67 8.63
CA THR A 112 -31.45 18.25 8.43
C THR A 112 -30.07 18.00 9.01
N VAL A 113 -29.99 17.19 10.05
CA VAL A 113 -28.74 16.86 10.72
C VAL A 113 -28.02 15.76 9.94
N THR A 114 -26.80 16.02 9.52
CA THR A 114 -25.97 15.07 8.80
C THR A 114 -24.73 14.71 9.61
N ALA A 115 -24.09 13.61 9.27
CA ALA A 115 -22.86 13.15 9.92
C ALA A 115 -21.73 14.21 9.84
N GLY A 116 -21.65 15.00 8.78
CA GLY A 116 -20.69 16.07 8.62
C GLY A 116 -20.84 17.25 9.60
N MET A 117 -21.96 17.31 10.35
CA MET A 117 -22.14 18.32 11.42
C MET A 117 -21.53 17.87 12.75
N ILE A 118 -21.08 16.63 12.85
CA ILE A 118 -20.35 16.15 14.03
C ILE A 118 -19.02 16.88 14.10
N THR A 119 -18.73 17.47 15.27
CA THR A 119 -17.44 18.17 15.45
C THR A 119 -16.32 17.15 15.45
N GLU A 120 -15.47 17.23 14.44
CA GLU A 120 -14.30 16.39 14.31
C GLU A 120 -13.30 16.67 15.43
N THR A 121 -12.71 15.62 15.95
CA THR A 121 -11.60 15.70 16.90
C THR A 121 -10.33 15.27 16.17
N ALA A 122 -9.16 15.72 16.64
CA ALA A 122 -7.89 15.32 16.05
C ALA A 122 -7.82 13.80 15.84
N ASN A 123 -7.44 13.37 14.63
CA ASN A 123 -7.27 11.98 14.20
C ASN A 123 -8.58 11.16 14.08
N VAL A 124 -9.73 11.81 13.91
CA VAL A 124 -11.02 11.16 13.61
C VAL A 124 -11.68 11.88 12.44
N ASP A 125 -11.86 11.17 11.33
CA ASP A 125 -12.47 11.68 10.11
C ASP A 125 -13.80 10.96 9.85
N ILE A 126 -14.81 11.69 9.35
CA ILE A 126 -16.10 11.13 8.93
C ILE A 126 -16.08 10.98 7.42
N MET A 127 -16.21 9.73 6.95
CA MET A 127 -16.06 9.40 5.53
C MET A 127 -17.34 9.62 4.71
N ASN A 128 -18.51 9.63 5.35
CA ASN A 128 -19.82 9.84 4.71
C ASN A 128 -20.57 11.06 5.30
N PRO A 129 -20.06 12.29 5.11
CA PRO A 129 -20.61 13.50 5.72
C PRO A 129 -22.05 13.80 5.36
N ASP A 130 -22.53 13.33 4.19
CA ASP A 130 -23.90 13.55 3.72
C ASP A 130 -24.92 12.58 4.33
N HIS A 131 -24.48 11.61 5.14
CA HIS A 131 -25.36 10.66 5.80
C HIS A 131 -26.30 11.35 6.78
N VAL A 132 -27.61 11.25 6.56
CA VAL A 132 -28.62 11.92 7.37
C VAL A 132 -28.84 11.16 8.67
N LEU A 133 -28.77 11.88 9.79
CA LEU A 133 -29.00 11.35 11.14
C LEU A 133 -30.44 11.58 11.59
N CYS A 134 -30.94 12.80 11.47
CA CYS A 134 -32.31 13.16 11.82
C CYS A 134 -32.73 14.53 11.24
N HIS A 135 -34.00 14.88 11.45
CA HIS A 135 -34.58 16.17 11.07
C HIS A 135 -35.07 16.95 12.30
N LEU A 136 -34.64 18.20 12.41
CA LEU A 136 -35.04 19.10 13.48
C LEU A 136 -36.09 20.07 12.99
N ASP A 137 -37.16 20.22 13.80
CA ASP A 137 -38.15 21.25 13.60
C ASP A 137 -37.69 22.62 14.11
N LYS A 138 -38.45 23.68 13.80
CA LYS A 138 -38.10 25.04 14.17
C LYS A 138 -38.03 25.22 15.68
N GLY A 139 -36.90 25.69 16.18
CA GLY A 139 -36.62 25.93 17.59
C GLY A 139 -36.21 24.68 18.38
N ALA A 140 -36.11 23.52 17.76
CA ALA A 140 -35.55 22.35 18.40
C ALA A 140 -34.04 22.47 18.55
N LYS A 141 -33.49 21.88 19.61
CA LYS A 141 -32.06 21.80 19.89
C LYS A 141 -31.67 20.35 20.12
N LEU A 142 -30.65 19.89 19.42
CA LEU A 142 -30.09 18.57 19.60
C LEU A 142 -28.64 18.71 20.03
N ALA A 143 -28.34 18.20 21.23
CA ALA A 143 -26.98 18.11 21.73
C ALA A 143 -26.70 16.65 22.10
N MET A 144 -25.66 16.08 21.51
CA MET A 144 -25.23 14.71 21.80
C MET A 144 -23.70 14.58 21.84
N GLU A 145 -23.25 13.64 22.65
CA GLU A 145 -21.88 13.20 22.74
C GLU A 145 -21.81 11.73 22.25
N LEU A 146 -20.95 11.47 21.28
CA LEU A 146 -20.75 10.16 20.68
C LEU A 146 -19.39 9.62 21.11
N THR A 147 -19.33 8.35 21.49
CA THR A 147 -18.06 7.67 21.68
C THR A 147 -17.79 6.80 20.48
N VAL A 148 -16.63 6.96 19.86
CA VAL A 148 -16.12 6.11 18.77
C VAL A 148 -14.92 5.33 19.27
N ASP A 149 -14.80 4.09 18.84
CA ASP A 149 -13.69 3.21 19.21
C ASP A 149 -13.25 2.37 18.01
N THR A 150 -12.11 1.72 18.15
CA THR A 150 -11.55 0.81 17.15
C THR A 150 -11.81 -0.63 17.55
N GLY A 151 -12.03 -1.49 16.56
CA GLY A 151 -12.30 -2.90 16.81
C GLY A 151 -12.30 -3.74 15.54
N LYS A 152 -12.77 -4.98 15.66
CA LYS A 152 -12.87 -5.95 14.55
C LYS A 152 -14.24 -6.59 14.52
N GLY A 153 -14.77 -6.75 13.30
CA GLY A 153 -16.04 -7.43 13.08
C GLY A 153 -17.23 -6.74 13.73
N TYR A 154 -18.13 -7.52 14.33
CA TYR A 154 -19.35 -7.03 15.00
C TYR A 154 -19.25 -7.24 16.52
N VAL A 155 -19.53 -6.18 17.27
CA VAL A 155 -19.56 -6.21 18.73
C VAL A 155 -20.93 -5.71 19.22
N PRO A 156 -21.71 -6.54 19.94
CA PRO A 156 -23.03 -6.15 20.41
C PRO A 156 -22.94 -5.09 21.53
N ALA A 157 -23.95 -4.25 21.64
CA ALA A 157 -24.07 -3.16 22.62
C ALA A 157 -23.87 -3.61 24.08
N SER A 158 -24.26 -4.85 24.40
CA SER A 158 -24.08 -5.41 25.75
C SER A 158 -22.64 -5.46 26.22
N VAL A 159 -21.67 -5.58 25.30
CA VAL A 159 -20.23 -5.59 25.61
C VAL A 159 -19.74 -4.17 25.95
N HIS A 160 -20.32 -3.15 25.32
CA HIS A 160 -19.96 -1.75 25.56
C HIS A 160 -20.58 -1.17 26.86
N ARG A 161 -21.50 -1.90 27.48
CA ARG A 161 -22.14 -1.49 28.72
C ARG A 161 -21.30 -1.93 29.91
N SER A 162 -20.72 -0.97 30.66
CA SER A 162 -20.08 -1.21 31.95
C SER A 162 -21.06 -0.93 33.10
N GLU A 163 -20.84 -1.54 34.26
CA GLU A 163 -21.64 -1.30 35.47
C GLU A 163 -21.55 0.17 35.94
N ASP A 164 -20.44 0.84 35.65
CA ASP A 164 -20.18 2.24 35.98
C ASP A 164 -20.63 3.23 34.89
N SER A 165 -21.40 2.77 33.87
CA SER A 165 -21.86 3.64 32.80
C SER A 165 -22.73 4.76 33.31
N PRO A 166 -22.55 6.02 32.89
CA PRO A 166 -23.37 7.14 33.32
C PRO A 166 -24.82 6.95 32.88
N ILE A 167 -25.76 7.49 33.71
CA ILE A 167 -27.18 7.45 33.38
C ILE A 167 -27.41 8.22 32.07
N GLY A 168 -28.17 7.63 31.14
CA GLY A 168 -28.48 8.21 29.84
C GLY A 168 -27.44 7.90 28.77
N LEU A 169 -26.41 7.09 29.05
CA LEU A 169 -25.55 6.53 28.03
C LEU A 169 -26.26 5.38 27.32
N ILE A 170 -26.42 5.50 26.01
CA ILE A 170 -27.04 4.50 25.14
C ILE A 170 -25.93 3.74 24.44
N PRO A 171 -25.69 2.47 24.81
CA PRO A 171 -24.72 1.64 24.10
C PRO A 171 -25.26 1.25 22.71
N ILE A 172 -24.40 1.24 21.72
CA ILE A 172 -24.73 0.96 20.31
C ILE A 172 -23.96 -0.27 19.87
N ASP A 173 -24.62 -1.17 19.11
CA ASP A 173 -23.91 -2.25 18.45
C ASP A 173 -22.94 -1.68 17.42
N ALA A 174 -21.69 -2.06 17.50
CA ALA A 174 -20.64 -1.56 16.63
C ALA A 174 -20.31 -2.56 15.52
N ILE A 175 -20.38 -2.09 14.28
CA ILE A 175 -19.88 -2.80 13.09
C ILE A 175 -18.54 -2.15 12.73
N PHE A 176 -17.46 -2.78 13.17
CA PHE A 176 -16.11 -2.25 12.96
C PHE A 176 -15.54 -2.62 11.58
N SER A 177 -16.16 -3.59 10.87
CA SER A 177 -15.65 -4.01 9.55
C SER A 177 -15.72 -2.86 8.56
N PRO A 178 -14.58 -2.40 7.98
CA PRO A 178 -14.58 -1.36 6.97
C PRO A 178 -15.04 -1.86 5.60
N VAL A 179 -15.22 -3.17 5.45
CA VAL A 179 -15.66 -3.82 4.22
C VAL A 179 -17.13 -4.16 4.32
N LEU A 180 -17.93 -3.56 3.42
CA LEU A 180 -19.39 -3.72 3.37
C LEU A 180 -19.79 -4.99 2.62
N GLN A 181 -19.16 -5.21 1.46
CA GLN A 181 -19.52 -6.33 0.59
C GLN A 181 -18.29 -6.91 -0.10
N VAL A 182 -18.26 -8.26 -0.18
CA VAL A 182 -17.25 -8.99 -0.95
C VAL A 182 -17.94 -10.10 -1.74
N ALA A 183 -17.73 -10.09 -3.05
CA ALA A 183 -18.12 -11.18 -3.94
C ALA A 183 -16.88 -11.66 -4.70
N TYR A 184 -16.80 -12.96 -4.98
CA TYR A 184 -15.75 -13.51 -5.84
C TYR A 184 -16.33 -14.40 -6.94
N LYS A 185 -15.64 -14.40 -8.07
CA LYS A 185 -15.93 -15.24 -9.24
C LYS A 185 -14.63 -15.82 -9.74
N VAL A 186 -14.64 -17.07 -10.16
CA VAL A 186 -13.49 -17.71 -10.80
C VAL A 186 -13.81 -17.94 -12.26
N GLU A 187 -12.92 -17.52 -13.12
CA GLU A 187 -13.00 -17.69 -14.57
C GLU A 187 -11.81 -18.52 -15.05
N ASN A 188 -11.96 -19.18 -16.20
CA ASN A 188 -10.85 -19.91 -16.78
C ASN A 188 -9.86 -18.94 -17.41
N ALA A 189 -8.57 -19.19 -17.20
CA ALA A 189 -7.47 -18.47 -17.81
C ALA A 189 -6.67 -19.40 -18.73
N ARG A 190 -6.08 -18.81 -19.78
CA ARG A 190 -5.23 -19.55 -20.72
C ARG A 190 -3.76 -19.18 -20.48
N VAL A 191 -2.93 -20.21 -20.32
CA VAL A 191 -1.46 -20.06 -20.30
C VAL A 191 -0.88 -20.93 -21.41
N GLY A 192 -0.43 -20.30 -22.48
CA GLY A 192 0.08 -21.01 -23.65
C GLY A 192 -1.02 -21.87 -24.32
N GLN A 193 -0.85 -23.20 -24.32
CA GLN A 193 -1.79 -24.17 -24.88
C GLN A 193 -2.77 -24.75 -23.84
N ILE A 194 -2.56 -24.46 -22.55
CA ILE A 194 -3.40 -24.98 -21.45
C ILE A 194 -4.44 -23.92 -21.08
N THR A 195 -5.72 -24.33 -20.98
CA THR A 195 -6.87 -23.46 -20.72
C THR A 195 -7.49 -23.68 -19.34
N ASP A 196 -6.88 -24.52 -18.50
CA ASP A 196 -7.46 -25.01 -17.23
C ASP A 196 -6.96 -24.21 -16.00
N TYR A 197 -6.33 -23.07 -16.20
CA TYR A 197 -5.93 -22.19 -15.11
C TYR A 197 -7.10 -21.35 -14.61
N ASP A 198 -7.07 -20.98 -13.33
CA ASP A 198 -8.07 -20.13 -12.71
C ASP A 198 -7.66 -18.65 -12.76
N LYS A 199 -8.60 -17.75 -13.07
CA LYS A 199 -8.51 -16.31 -12.85
C LYS A 199 -9.51 -15.92 -11.78
N LEU A 200 -9.05 -15.38 -10.68
CA LEU A 200 -9.90 -14.89 -9.59
C LEU A 200 -10.30 -13.44 -9.86
N LEU A 201 -11.61 -13.18 -9.84
CA LEU A 201 -12.20 -11.85 -9.84
C LEU A 201 -12.82 -11.62 -8.46
N LEU A 202 -12.33 -10.63 -7.73
CA LEU A 202 -12.80 -10.28 -6.39
C LEU A 202 -13.40 -8.88 -6.44
N THR A 203 -14.70 -8.77 -6.23
CA THR A 203 -15.43 -7.49 -6.15
C THR A 203 -15.55 -7.10 -4.69
N ILE A 204 -15.09 -5.91 -4.34
CA ILE A 204 -15.02 -5.42 -2.97
C ILE A 204 -15.66 -4.04 -2.92
N GLU A 205 -16.45 -3.82 -1.88
CA GLU A 205 -17.02 -2.53 -1.54
C GLU A 205 -16.69 -2.21 -0.08
N THR A 206 -16.12 -1.00 0.14
CA THR A 206 -15.73 -0.51 1.45
C THR A 206 -16.60 0.69 1.87
N ASP A 207 -16.55 1.06 3.12
CA ASP A 207 -17.22 2.25 3.66
C ASP A 207 -16.48 3.57 3.37
N GLY A 208 -15.33 3.50 2.68
CA GLY A 208 -14.47 4.64 2.38
C GLY A 208 -13.37 4.90 3.42
N SER A 209 -13.39 4.26 4.58
CA SER A 209 -12.31 4.40 5.58
C SER A 209 -11.00 3.76 5.14
N ILE A 210 -11.09 2.74 4.27
CA ILE A 210 -9.97 2.04 3.65
C ILE A 210 -10.21 1.90 2.14
N THR A 211 -9.15 1.93 1.36
CA THR A 211 -9.24 1.63 -0.08
C THR A 211 -9.45 0.14 -0.31
N PRO A 212 -10.18 -0.28 -1.35
CA PRO A 212 -10.33 -1.71 -1.67
C PRO A 212 -8.99 -2.43 -1.90
N GLU A 213 -8.00 -1.74 -2.45
CA GLU A 213 -6.64 -2.23 -2.68
C GLU A 213 -5.94 -2.56 -1.36
N ASP A 214 -5.91 -1.61 -0.43
CA ASP A 214 -5.30 -1.79 0.89
C ASP A 214 -6.03 -2.88 1.69
N ALA A 215 -7.36 -2.95 1.58
CA ALA A 215 -8.15 -3.98 2.24
C ALA A 215 -7.71 -5.39 1.82
N VAL A 216 -7.50 -5.62 0.51
CA VAL A 216 -6.97 -6.90 -0.01
C VAL A 216 -5.57 -7.16 0.49
N ALA A 217 -4.69 -6.17 0.46
CA ALA A 217 -3.31 -6.30 0.90
C ALA A 217 -3.23 -6.71 2.39
N TYR A 218 -4.01 -6.05 3.26
CA TYR A 218 -4.06 -6.41 4.68
C TYR A 218 -4.69 -7.78 4.91
N ALA A 219 -5.76 -8.14 4.17
CA ALA A 219 -6.37 -9.46 4.28
C ALA A 219 -5.40 -10.58 3.86
N ALA A 220 -4.65 -10.38 2.78
CA ALA A 220 -3.62 -11.31 2.32
C ALA A 220 -2.50 -11.45 3.35
N ARG A 221 -2.05 -10.34 3.95
CA ARG A 221 -1.03 -10.35 5.00
C ARG A 221 -1.50 -11.10 6.24
N ILE A 222 -2.74 -10.89 6.69
CA ILE A 222 -3.32 -11.64 7.81
C ILE A 222 -3.32 -13.14 7.52
N LEU A 223 -3.74 -13.56 6.31
CA LEU A 223 -3.73 -14.96 5.92
C LEU A 223 -2.31 -15.53 5.92
N GLN A 224 -1.35 -14.81 5.38
CA GLN A 224 0.05 -15.22 5.35
C GLN A 224 0.58 -15.45 6.76
N GLU A 225 0.36 -14.53 7.70
CA GLU A 225 0.79 -14.65 9.10
C GLU A 225 0.14 -15.85 9.81
N GLN A 226 -1.16 -16.08 9.56
CA GLN A 226 -1.86 -17.21 10.17
C GLN A 226 -1.37 -18.55 9.61
N LEU A 227 -1.00 -18.62 8.33
CA LEU A 227 -0.50 -19.83 7.70
C LEU A 227 0.96 -20.11 8.05
N GLN A 228 1.74 -19.11 8.47
CA GLN A 228 3.15 -19.24 8.82
C GLN A 228 3.37 -20.34 9.90
N THR A 229 2.46 -20.43 10.88
CA THR A 229 2.55 -21.41 11.97
C THR A 229 2.45 -22.87 11.49
N PHE A 230 1.85 -23.12 10.33
CA PHE A 230 1.72 -24.45 9.76
C PHE A 230 2.98 -24.92 9.01
N ILE A 231 3.90 -23.98 8.73
CA ILE A 231 5.17 -24.27 8.07
C ILE A 231 6.16 -24.69 9.16
N ASN A 232 6.43 -25.98 9.29
CA ASN A 232 7.28 -26.56 10.34
C ASN A 232 8.67 -27.00 9.85
N PHE A 233 9.00 -26.68 8.62
CA PHE A 233 10.30 -26.98 8.02
C PHE A 233 11.04 -25.67 7.73
N GLU A 234 12.36 -25.71 7.84
CA GLU A 234 13.20 -24.61 7.36
C GLU A 234 13.05 -24.53 5.83
N GLU A 235 12.57 -23.42 5.34
CA GLU A 235 12.62 -23.16 3.89
C GLU A 235 14.08 -23.37 3.46
N PRO A 236 14.34 -24.18 2.41
CA PRO A 236 15.66 -24.19 1.82
C PRO A 236 15.93 -22.71 1.50
N LYS A 237 16.91 -22.12 2.17
CA LYS A 237 17.35 -20.75 1.86
C LYS A 237 17.51 -20.76 0.36
N GLY A 238 16.53 -20.18 -0.35
CA GLY A 238 16.61 -20.03 -1.79
C GLY A 238 18.01 -19.53 -2.04
N GLU A 239 18.73 -20.14 -2.95
CA GLU A 239 19.99 -19.55 -3.39
C GLU A 239 19.68 -18.08 -3.51
N PRO A 240 20.36 -17.18 -2.77
CA PRO A 240 20.07 -15.77 -2.85
C PRO A 240 19.99 -15.50 -4.34
N ALA A 241 18.88 -14.89 -4.83
CA ALA A 241 18.75 -14.48 -6.22
C ALA A 241 20.14 -14.00 -6.60
N PRO A 242 20.78 -14.52 -7.67
CA PRO A 242 22.19 -14.37 -7.88
C PRO A 242 22.51 -12.93 -7.56
N THR A 243 23.05 -12.73 -6.38
CA THR A 243 23.54 -11.42 -5.96
C THR A 243 24.48 -11.10 -7.07
N GLU A 244 24.11 -10.12 -7.88
CA GLU A 244 25.00 -9.60 -8.90
C GLU A 244 26.34 -9.56 -8.22
N PRO A 245 27.38 -10.21 -8.74
CA PRO A 245 28.64 -10.32 -8.06
C PRO A 245 28.99 -8.89 -7.63
N GLU A 246 29.11 -8.67 -6.32
CA GLU A 246 29.55 -7.37 -5.80
C GLU A 246 30.88 -7.11 -6.49
N LEU A 247 30.79 -6.33 -7.57
CA LEU A 247 31.98 -5.94 -8.31
C LEU A 247 32.83 -5.15 -7.29
N PRO A 248 34.10 -5.52 -7.09
CA PRO A 248 34.97 -4.84 -6.15
C PRO A 248 35.23 -3.37 -6.54
N PHE A 249 34.53 -2.88 -7.56
CA PHE A 249 34.66 -1.53 -8.11
C PHE A 249 33.29 -1.00 -8.59
N SER A 250 33.17 0.32 -8.70
CA SER A 250 31.95 1.00 -9.13
C SER A 250 31.53 0.58 -10.54
N ARG A 251 30.20 0.34 -10.75
CA ARG A 251 29.61 0.05 -12.08
C ARG A 251 29.95 1.11 -13.12
N ASN A 252 30.16 2.34 -12.73
CA ASN A 252 30.54 3.45 -13.61
C ASN A 252 31.87 3.21 -14.33
N LEU A 253 32.76 2.39 -13.79
CA LEU A 253 34.07 2.09 -14.39
C LEU A 253 33.96 1.18 -15.64
N LEU A 254 32.91 0.39 -15.76
CA LEU A 254 32.64 -0.49 -16.90
C LEU A 254 32.02 0.24 -18.09
N ARG A 255 31.56 1.48 -17.92
CA ARG A 255 30.99 2.28 -19.02
C ARG A 255 32.09 2.68 -19.99
N LYS A 256 31.70 2.80 -21.27
CA LYS A 256 32.62 3.20 -22.34
C LYS A 256 32.88 4.69 -22.28
N VAL A 257 34.12 5.08 -22.60
CA VAL A 257 34.53 6.48 -22.68
C VAL A 257 33.75 7.26 -23.74
N ASP A 258 33.23 6.60 -24.75
CA ASP A 258 32.40 7.18 -25.80
C ASP A 258 31.03 7.68 -25.31
N GLU A 259 30.58 7.20 -24.16
CA GLU A 259 29.32 7.63 -23.50
C GLU A 259 29.50 8.93 -22.69
N LEU A 260 30.75 9.32 -22.47
CA LEU A 260 31.04 10.60 -21.81
C LEU A 260 30.82 11.74 -22.81
N GLU A 261 30.12 12.76 -22.42
CA GLU A 261 29.89 13.97 -23.22
C GLU A 261 31.19 14.78 -23.38
N LEU A 262 32.20 14.18 -24.03
CA LEU A 262 33.49 14.80 -24.28
C LEU A 262 33.52 15.47 -25.66
N SER A 263 34.35 16.49 -25.82
CA SER A 263 34.60 17.05 -27.13
C SER A 263 35.20 16.00 -28.09
N VAL A 264 34.88 16.10 -29.38
CA VAL A 264 35.38 15.19 -30.42
C VAL A 264 36.88 15.03 -30.39
N ARG A 265 37.59 16.10 -30.01
CA ARG A 265 39.05 16.10 -29.91
C ARG A 265 39.53 15.27 -28.73
N SER A 266 38.87 15.42 -27.55
CA SER A 266 39.20 14.66 -26.33
C SER A 266 38.92 13.15 -26.56
N ALA A 267 37.75 12.82 -27.14
CA ALA A 267 37.36 11.43 -27.44
C ALA A 267 38.31 10.75 -28.39
N ASN A 268 38.76 11.44 -29.47
CA ASN A 268 39.72 10.88 -30.43
C ASN A 268 41.10 10.67 -29.81
N CYS A 269 41.53 11.53 -28.90
CA CYS A 269 42.81 11.33 -28.19
C CYS A 269 42.78 10.09 -27.30
N LEU A 270 41.66 9.85 -26.58
CA LEU A 270 41.49 8.67 -25.72
C LEU A 270 41.46 7.36 -26.55
N LYS A 271 40.78 7.37 -27.72
CA LYS A 271 40.76 6.24 -28.66
C LYS A 271 42.14 5.90 -29.17
N ASN A 272 42.95 6.91 -29.50
CA ASN A 272 44.31 6.70 -30.02
C ASN A 272 45.25 6.12 -28.94
N ASP A 273 44.94 6.32 -27.67
CA ASP A 273 45.69 5.77 -26.53
C ASP A 273 45.11 4.43 -26.02
N ASN A 274 44.19 3.83 -26.80
CA ASN A 274 43.50 2.57 -26.47
C ASN A 274 42.76 2.56 -25.15
N ILE A 275 42.25 3.71 -24.69
CA ILE A 275 41.43 3.86 -23.50
C ILE A 275 39.96 3.67 -23.91
N VAL A 276 39.38 2.51 -23.56
CA VAL A 276 38.01 2.14 -23.97
C VAL A 276 37.02 2.33 -22.85
N TYR A 277 37.40 2.01 -21.63
CA TYR A 277 36.52 2.05 -20.44
C TYR A 277 36.93 3.19 -19.51
N ILE A 278 35.95 3.68 -18.73
CA ILE A 278 36.22 4.73 -17.71
C ILE A 278 37.24 4.23 -16.68
N GLY A 279 37.25 2.92 -16.36
CA GLY A 279 38.23 2.32 -15.47
C GLY A 279 39.68 2.46 -15.96
N ASP A 280 39.91 2.31 -17.29
CA ASP A 280 41.23 2.51 -17.90
C ASP A 280 41.66 3.97 -17.80
N LEU A 281 40.71 4.90 -17.93
CA LEU A 281 40.96 6.33 -17.83
C LEU A 281 41.35 6.78 -16.42
N VAL A 282 40.65 6.24 -15.41
CA VAL A 282 40.85 6.59 -13.98
C VAL A 282 42.23 6.10 -13.47
N LEU A 283 42.75 4.98 -13.99
CA LEU A 283 44.08 4.49 -13.67
C LEU A 283 45.22 5.39 -14.18
N LYS A 284 44.95 6.19 -15.23
CA LYS A 284 45.97 7.07 -15.79
C LYS A 284 46.17 8.30 -14.90
N THR A 285 47.39 8.65 -14.66
CA THR A 285 47.76 9.88 -13.97
C THR A 285 47.67 11.11 -14.89
N GLU A 286 47.44 12.27 -14.33
CA GLU A 286 47.44 13.54 -15.10
C GLU A 286 48.69 13.74 -15.94
N HIS A 287 49.84 13.28 -15.42
CA HIS A 287 51.12 13.40 -16.11
C HIS A 287 51.22 12.48 -17.31
N GLU A 288 50.66 11.31 -17.22
CA GLU A 288 50.58 10.35 -18.37
C GLU A 288 49.65 10.88 -19.43
N MET A 289 48.48 11.41 -19.07
CA MET A 289 47.53 12.01 -20.00
C MET A 289 48.12 13.21 -20.76
N LEU A 290 48.93 14.04 -20.12
CA LEU A 290 49.63 15.15 -20.81
C LEU A 290 50.78 14.73 -21.71
N ARG A 291 51.26 13.48 -21.64
CA ARG A 291 52.27 12.92 -22.53
C ARG A 291 51.66 12.39 -23.83
N THR A 292 50.34 12.15 -23.87
CA THR A 292 49.62 11.69 -25.06
C THR A 292 49.68 12.77 -26.14
N PRO A 293 50.06 12.39 -27.40
CA PRO A 293 50.15 13.36 -28.49
C PRO A 293 48.78 14.00 -28.79
N ASN A 294 48.82 15.32 -29.00
CA ASN A 294 47.60 16.16 -29.25
C ASN A 294 46.64 16.34 -28.07
N PHE A 295 46.99 15.91 -26.84
CA PHE A 295 46.20 16.09 -25.64
C PHE A 295 46.64 17.37 -24.88
N GLY A 296 45.73 18.27 -24.67
CA GLY A 296 46.01 19.57 -24.07
C GLY A 296 45.41 19.77 -22.66
N ARG A 297 45.85 20.80 -21.94
CA ARG A 297 45.32 21.14 -20.63
C ARG A 297 43.79 21.39 -20.60
N LYS A 298 43.22 21.88 -21.72
CA LYS A 298 41.77 22.08 -21.82
C LYS A 298 41.00 20.76 -21.81
N SER A 299 41.46 19.77 -22.58
CA SER A 299 40.91 18.40 -22.59
C SER A 299 41.05 17.68 -21.25
N LEU A 300 42.15 17.95 -20.53
CA LEU A 300 42.38 17.39 -19.18
C LEU A 300 41.33 17.94 -18.20
N ASN A 301 41.07 19.25 -18.24
CA ASN A 301 40.08 19.87 -17.36
C ASN A 301 38.66 19.39 -17.65
N GLU A 302 38.31 19.24 -18.93
CA GLU A 302 37.02 18.69 -19.38
C GLU A 302 36.80 17.26 -18.80
N ILE A 303 37.78 16.39 -18.93
CA ILE A 303 37.73 15.04 -18.38
C ILE A 303 37.62 15.04 -16.85
N LYS A 304 38.36 15.92 -16.17
CA LYS A 304 38.28 16.04 -14.72
C LYS A 304 36.88 16.47 -14.23
N GLU A 305 36.24 17.40 -14.93
CA GLU A 305 34.89 17.86 -14.61
C GLU A 305 33.87 16.71 -14.75
N VAL A 306 33.96 15.95 -15.84
CA VAL A 306 33.07 14.80 -16.08
C VAL A 306 33.30 13.69 -15.06
N LEU A 307 34.54 13.33 -14.77
CA LEU A 307 34.88 12.32 -13.74
C LEU A 307 34.44 12.76 -12.33
N LYS A 308 34.62 14.03 -12.00
CA LYS A 308 34.17 14.58 -10.70
C LYS A 308 32.64 14.52 -10.54
N GLY A 309 31.88 14.68 -11.62
CA GLY A 309 30.42 14.47 -11.63
C GLY A 309 30.00 13.02 -11.30
N MET A 310 30.92 12.06 -11.50
CA MET A 310 30.72 10.64 -11.19
C MET A 310 31.43 10.19 -9.88
N ASN A 311 31.96 11.11 -9.09
CA ASN A 311 32.80 10.87 -7.91
C ASN A 311 34.06 10.03 -8.23
N LEU A 312 34.67 10.25 -9.38
CA LEU A 312 35.91 9.61 -9.82
C LEU A 312 37.02 10.64 -10.03
N GLU A 313 38.26 10.23 -9.84
CA GLU A 313 39.44 11.07 -10.04
C GLU A 313 40.50 10.32 -10.85
N LEU A 314 41.39 11.07 -11.56
CA LEU A 314 42.53 10.47 -12.28
C LEU A 314 43.62 10.04 -11.29
N GLY A 315 44.21 8.88 -11.56
CA GLY A 315 45.26 8.31 -10.72
C GLY A 315 44.75 7.54 -9.51
N MET A 316 43.47 7.12 -9.52
CA MET A 316 42.94 6.22 -8.48
C MET A 316 43.51 4.81 -8.64
N ASP A 317 43.88 4.19 -7.53
CA ASP A 317 44.32 2.79 -7.51
C ASP A 317 43.09 1.88 -7.39
N ILE A 318 42.76 1.15 -8.47
CA ILE A 318 41.62 0.24 -8.54
C ILE A 318 42.15 -1.18 -8.44
N THR A 319 41.89 -1.83 -7.31
CA THR A 319 42.24 -3.23 -7.09
C THR A 319 41.44 -4.12 -8.07
N ASN A 320 42.13 -5.01 -8.79
CA ASN A 320 41.58 -5.97 -9.76
C ASN A 320 41.00 -5.36 -11.04
N TRP A 321 41.56 -4.28 -11.54
CA TRP A 321 41.26 -3.74 -12.87
C TRP A 321 42.42 -4.03 -13.85
N PRO A 322 42.17 -4.43 -15.14
CA PRO A 322 40.88 -4.82 -15.73
C PRO A 322 40.48 -6.24 -15.30
N PRO A 323 39.18 -6.52 -15.09
CA PRO A 323 38.70 -7.87 -14.82
C PRO A 323 38.84 -8.74 -16.12
N GLU A 324 39.06 -10.05 -15.95
CA GLU A 324 39.26 -10.98 -17.10
C GLU A 324 38.08 -10.95 -18.11
N ASN A 325 36.86 -10.50 -17.69
CA ASN A 325 35.64 -10.52 -18.50
C ASN A 325 35.04 -9.11 -18.68
N VAL A 326 35.85 -8.05 -18.87
CA VAL A 326 35.39 -6.65 -18.99
C VAL A 326 34.29 -6.48 -20.05
N GLU A 327 34.48 -7.10 -21.23
CA GLU A 327 33.54 -6.99 -22.36
C GLU A 327 32.19 -7.65 -22.07
N GLU A 328 32.19 -8.79 -21.37
CA GLU A 328 30.96 -9.50 -21.00
C GLU A 328 30.19 -8.75 -19.90
N LEU A 329 30.91 -8.18 -18.92
CA LEU A 329 30.34 -7.38 -17.86
C LEU A 329 29.75 -6.06 -18.38
N ALA A 330 30.44 -5.41 -19.32
CA ALA A 330 29.95 -4.20 -19.98
C ALA A 330 28.69 -4.49 -20.83
N ARG A 331 28.64 -5.62 -21.55
CA ARG A 331 27.50 -6.01 -22.36
C ARG A 331 26.24 -6.30 -21.55
N ARG A 332 26.39 -6.88 -20.36
CA ARG A 332 25.27 -7.11 -19.42
C ARG A 332 24.70 -5.82 -18.86
N LEU A 333 25.46 -4.74 -18.82
CA LEU A 333 25.00 -3.42 -18.40
C LEU A 333 24.22 -2.68 -19.50
N ASP A 334 24.46 -3.00 -20.77
CA ASP A 334 23.81 -2.39 -21.93
C ASP A 334 22.48 -3.07 -22.31
N GLU A 335 22.16 -4.27 -21.77
CA GLU A 335 20.87 -4.94 -22.01
C GLU A 335 19.79 -4.34 -21.07
N PRO A 336 18.74 -3.69 -21.61
CA PRO A 336 17.62 -3.23 -20.81
C PRO A 336 16.81 -4.44 -20.29
N PHE A 337 16.40 -4.38 -19.02
CA PHE A 337 15.48 -5.31 -18.38
C PHE A 337 14.12 -5.37 -19.08
#